data_a5da628d29da1e3c96231740a0370aa6
#
_entry.id   a5da628d29da1e3c96231740a0370aa6
#
_cell.length_a   1.000
_cell.length_b   1.000
_cell.length_c   1.000
_cell.angle_alpha   90.00
_cell.angle_beta   90.00
_cell.angle_gamma   90.00
#
_symmetry.space_group_name_H-M   'P 1'
#
loop_
_entity.id
_entity.type
_entity.pdbx_description
1 polymer ?
#
loop_
_entity_poly.entity_id
_entity_poly.type
_entity_poly.pdbx_seq_one_letter_code
_entity_poly.pdbx_strand_id
1 'polypeptide(L)'
;KGLLWNGKPLDWYIEHGHAVTHRRTDKWYRPWEGMRLHFYIEDMVTIPRKLRAQMEEAKVPFRHEWDFDDYQPLPTAVPDPVHSNPPEYDLYGIFFKDIQINFGESLSNPWIKDIVYRDPVHIALILNPKTLKKQGLNSGDIVKVESPTGVIYGRVGSSEGMHPDTLGVSNSLSRIKV
;
A
#
# COMPACT_ATOMS: atom_id res chain seq x y z
N LYS A 1 -14.29 20.59 -30.94
CA LYS A 1 -13.08 21.00 -30.17
C LYS A 1 -13.48 20.99 -28.69
N GLY A 2 -12.91 20.07 -27.90
CA GLY A 2 -13.17 19.97 -26.46
C GLY A 2 -12.56 21.14 -25.72
N LEU A 3 -13.28 21.63 -24.69
CA LEU A 3 -12.72 22.57 -23.72
C LEU A 3 -12.07 21.78 -22.60
N LEU A 4 -10.87 22.19 -22.21
CA LEU A 4 -10.19 21.67 -21.06
C LEU A 4 -10.66 22.38 -19.77
N TRP A 5 -10.10 21.97 -18.66
CA TRP A 5 -10.34 22.61 -17.37
C TRP A 5 -10.15 24.13 -17.47
N ASN A 6 -10.96 24.93 -16.88
CA ASN A 6 -11.07 26.39 -17.07
C ASN A 6 -11.78 26.86 -18.36
N GLY A 7 -12.40 25.99 -19.14
CA GLY A 7 -13.12 26.36 -20.37
C GLY A 7 -12.25 26.92 -21.49
N LYS A 8 -10.94 26.61 -21.48
CA LYS A 8 -10.02 27.03 -22.53
C LYS A 8 -9.72 25.85 -23.48
N PRO A 9 -9.55 26.13 -24.80
CA PRO A 9 -9.17 25.09 -25.75
C PRO A 9 -7.69 24.69 -25.61
N LEU A 10 -7.33 23.53 -26.14
CA LEU A 10 -5.96 23.02 -26.08
C LEU A 10 -4.94 24.00 -26.65
N ASP A 11 -5.27 24.65 -27.78
CA ASP A 11 -4.37 25.60 -28.45
C ASP A 11 -3.99 26.75 -27.53
N TRP A 12 -4.91 27.17 -26.65
CA TRP A 12 -4.63 28.20 -25.66
C TRP A 12 -3.57 27.73 -24.63
N TYR A 13 -3.63 26.45 -24.19
CA TYR A 13 -2.64 25.91 -23.26
C TYR A 13 -1.27 25.70 -23.92
N ILE A 14 -1.25 25.36 -25.20
CA ILE A 14 0.00 25.24 -25.96
C ILE A 14 0.70 26.60 -26.04
N GLU A 15 -0.05 27.68 -26.27
CA GLU A 15 0.48 29.03 -26.35
C GLU A 15 0.94 29.58 -24.99
N HIS A 16 0.15 29.33 -23.92
CA HIS A 16 0.37 29.97 -22.60
C HIS A 16 1.14 29.06 -21.62
N GLY A 17 1.28 27.78 -21.91
CA GLY A 17 1.99 26.79 -21.10
C GLY A 17 1.30 26.40 -19.79
N HIS A 18 0.52 27.30 -19.18
CA HIS A 18 -0.15 27.05 -17.91
C HIS A 18 -1.42 27.90 -17.74
N ALA A 19 -2.28 27.48 -16.82
CA ALA A 19 -3.40 28.27 -16.37
C ALA A 19 -3.36 28.44 -14.84
N VAL A 20 -3.51 29.69 -14.41
CA VAL A 20 -3.60 30.02 -12.99
C VAL A 20 -5.06 29.98 -12.54
N THR A 21 -5.34 29.19 -11.52
CA THR A 21 -6.65 29.16 -10.87
C THR A 21 -6.62 30.00 -9.60
N HIS A 22 -7.42 31.05 -9.58
CA HIS A 22 -7.60 31.85 -8.37
C HIS A 22 -8.61 31.16 -7.45
N ARG A 23 -8.15 30.19 -6.66
CA ARG A 23 -8.96 29.62 -5.57
C ARG A 23 -8.65 30.33 -4.28
N ARG A 24 -9.68 30.67 -3.53
CA ARG A 24 -9.49 31.20 -2.17
C ARG A 24 -8.86 30.12 -1.31
N THR A 25 -7.79 30.46 -0.62
CA THR A 25 -7.02 29.55 0.24
C THR A 25 -7.85 28.99 1.38
N ASP A 26 -8.78 29.79 1.92
CA ASP A 26 -9.71 29.38 2.96
C ASP A 26 -10.62 28.23 2.52
N LYS A 27 -11.11 28.28 1.28
CA LYS A 27 -11.92 27.18 0.70
C LYS A 27 -11.11 25.95 0.35
N TRP A 28 -9.83 26.10 0.13
CA TRP A 28 -8.94 24.99 -0.15
C TRP A 28 -8.60 24.16 1.10
N TYR A 29 -8.33 24.85 2.22
CA TYR A 29 -7.96 24.20 3.48
C TYR A 29 -9.14 23.75 4.34
N ARG A 30 -10.36 24.17 3.98
CA ARG A 30 -11.58 23.80 4.70
C ARG A 30 -12.66 23.27 3.78
N PRO A 31 -12.36 22.22 2.97
CA PRO A 31 -13.34 21.66 2.04
C PRO A 31 -14.55 21.05 2.77
N TRP A 32 -14.41 20.78 4.06
CA TRP A 32 -15.44 20.22 4.95
C TRP A 32 -16.10 21.26 5.87
N GLU A 33 -15.80 22.54 5.69
CA GLU A 33 -16.47 23.59 6.45
C GLU A 33 -17.98 23.54 6.18
N GLY A 34 -18.76 23.39 7.25
CA GLY A 34 -20.20 23.19 7.14
C GLY A 34 -20.65 21.75 6.83
N MET A 35 -19.73 20.81 6.59
CA MET A 35 -20.08 19.40 6.49
C MET A 35 -20.41 18.81 7.86
N ARG A 36 -21.50 18.09 7.90
CA ARG A 36 -21.85 17.27 9.06
C ARG A 36 -21.28 15.87 8.86
N LEU A 37 -20.36 15.47 9.71
CA LEU A 37 -19.87 14.10 9.72
C LEU A 37 -20.89 13.19 10.42
N HIS A 38 -21.39 12.22 9.69
CA HIS A 38 -22.24 11.17 10.24
C HIS A 38 -21.34 10.00 10.68
N PHE A 39 -21.36 9.70 11.98
CA PHE A 39 -20.64 8.52 12.48
C PHE A 39 -21.39 7.23 12.16
N TYR A 40 -22.72 7.27 12.12
CA TYR A 40 -23.54 6.14 11.73
C TYR A 40 -23.82 6.21 10.24
N ILE A 41 -23.32 5.22 9.49
CA ILE A 41 -23.43 5.15 8.02
C ILE A 41 -24.40 4.03 7.66
N GLU A 42 -25.67 4.36 7.42
CA GLU A 42 -26.72 3.40 7.08
C GLU A 42 -26.41 2.61 5.80
N ASP A 43 -25.71 3.23 4.88
CA ASP A 43 -25.32 2.59 3.61
C ASP A 43 -24.37 1.40 3.82
N MET A 44 -23.60 1.39 4.89
CA MET A 44 -22.75 0.25 5.25
C MET A 44 -23.55 -1.00 5.63
N VAL A 45 -24.82 -0.86 5.96
CA VAL A 45 -25.72 -1.99 6.22
C VAL A 45 -26.57 -2.33 5.00
N THR A 46 -27.05 -1.30 4.30
CA THR A 46 -28.03 -1.48 3.21
C THR A 46 -27.37 -1.95 1.92
N ILE A 47 -26.18 -1.45 1.58
CA ILE A 47 -25.47 -1.81 0.36
C ILE A 47 -25.05 -3.29 0.35
N PRO A 48 -24.41 -3.83 1.40
CA PRO A 48 -24.04 -5.25 1.44
C PRO A 48 -25.23 -6.19 1.31
N ARG A 49 -26.36 -5.86 1.93
CA ARG A 49 -27.59 -6.67 1.81
C ARG A 49 -28.13 -6.69 0.38
N LYS A 50 -28.18 -5.52 -0.26
CA LYS A 50 -28.60 -5.40 -1.66
C LYS A 50 -27.64 -6.16 -2.59
N LEU A 51 -26.34 -6.03 -2.36
CA LEU A 51 -25.32 -6.69 -3.15
C LEU A 51 -25.43 -8.22 -3.02
N ARG A 52 -25.59 -8.74 -1.81
CA ARG A 52 -25.80 -10.18 -1.56
C ARG A 52 -27.03 -10.69 -2.34
N ALA A 53 -28.16 -10.00 -2.25
CA ALA A 53 -29.38 -10.38 -2.98
C ALA A 53 -29.16 -10.36 -4.50
N GLN A 54 -28.49 -9.36 -5.03
CA GLN A 54 -28.17 -9.29 -6.47
C GLN A 54 -27.22 -10.40 -6.91
N MET A 55 -26.25 -10.76 -6.09
CA MET A 55 -25.33 -11.87 -6.39
C MET A 55 -26.06 -13.21 -6.41
N GLU A 56 -26.98 -13.44 -5.47
CA GLU A 56 -27.81 -14.64 -5.41
C GLU A 56 -28.72 -14.73 -6.66
N GLU A 57 -29.38 -13.64 -7.03
CA GLU A 57 -30.21 -13.56 -8.23
C GLU A 57 -29.42 -13.83 -9.52
N ALA A 58 -28.22 -13.24 -9.60
CA ALA A 58 -27.31 -13.40 -10.73
C ALA A 58 -26.54 -14.73 -10.72
N LYS A 59 -26.74 -15.58 -9.70
CA LYS A 59 -26.02 -16.86 -9.49
C LYS A 59 -24.50 -16.69 -9.49
N VAL A 60 -24.00 -15.56 -8.97
CA VAL A 60 -22.58 -15.34 -8.78
C VAL A 60 -22.14 -16.11 -7.53
N PRO A 61 -21.10 -16.98 -7.63
CA PRO A 61 -20.64 -17.73 -6.48
C PRO A 61 -20.13 -16.78 -5.41
N PHE A 62 -20.67 -16.91 -4.21
CA PHE A 62 -20.21 -16.17 -3.05
C PHE A 62 -18.84 -16.71 -2.60
N ARG A 63 -17.88 -15.86 -2.47
CA ARG A 63 -16.59 -16.21 -1.90
C ARG A 63 -16.61 -15.94 -0.40
N HIS A 64 -16.16 -16.89 0.39
CA HIS A 64 -16.16 -16.77 1.86
C HIS A 64 -15.29 -15.61 2.37
N GLU A 65 -14.32 -15.15 1.55
CA GLU A 65 -13.53 -13.98 1.87
C GLU A 65 -14.33 -12.66 1.81
N TRP A 66 -15.52 -12.70 1.22
CA TRP A 66 -16.41 -11.56 1.14
C TRP A 66 -17.43 -11.61 2.29
N ASP A 67 -16.97 -11.42 3.48
CA ASP A 67 -17.87 -11.35 4.63
C ASP A 67 -18.52 -9.97 4.69
N PHE A 68 -19.76 -9.90 4.21
CA PHE A 68 -20.53 -8.67 4.24
C PHE A 68 -21.04 -8.32 5.65
N ASP A 69 -20.90 -9.22 6.61
CA ASP A 69 -21.30 -8.97 8.01
C ASP A 69 -20.24 -8.12 8.74
N ASP A 70 -19.03 -8.01 8.18
CA ASP A 70 -17.99 -7.08 8.64
C ASP A 70 -18.33 -5.60 8.34
N TYR A 71 -19.28 -5.33 7.44
CA TYR A 71 -19.73 -3.98 7.15
C TYR A 71 -20.65 -3.47 8.25
N GLN A 72 -20.06 -2.78 9.20
CA GLN A 72 -20.76 -2.20 10.33
C GLN A 72 -21.04 -0.72 10.13
N PRO A 73 -22.22 -0.21 10.56
CA PRO A 73 -22.56 1.21 10.39
C PRO A 73 -21.74 2.16 11.24
N LEU A 74 -21.12 1.64 12.30
CA LEU A 74 -20.21 2.35 13.20
C LEU A 74 -18.83 1.70 13.12
N PRO A 75 -17.76 2.50 13.16
CA PRO A 75 -16.42 1.96 13.31
C PRO A 75 -16.30 1.14 14.59
N THR A 76 -15.88 -0.09 14.48
CA THR A 76 -15.60 -0.98 15.61
C THR A 76 -14.12 -1.32 15.66
N ALA A 77 -13.61 -1.57 16.85
CA ALA A 77 -12.26 -2.08 16.99
C ALA A 77 -12.22 -3.54 16.51
N VAL A 78 -11.48 -3.77 15.44
CA VAL A 78 -11.17 -5.13 14.97
C VAL A 78 -9.82 -5.51 15.55
N PRO A 79 -9.71 -6.66 16.25
CA PRO A 79 -8.42 -7.13 16.72
C PRO A 79 -7.47 -7.32 15.53
N ASP A 80 -6.28 -6.76 15.64
CA ASP A 80 -5.25 -6.94 14.62
C ASP A 80 -4.76 -8.40 14.66
N PRO A 81 -4.94 -9.19 13.59
CA PRO A 81 -4.50 -10.58 13.54
C PRO A 81 -2.97 -10.73 13.67
N VAL A 82 -2.21 -9.67 13.38
CA VAL A 82 -0.75 -9.66 13.55
C VAL A 82 -0.34 -9.81 15.02
N HIS A 83 -1.17 -9.35 15.96
CA HIS A 83 -0.89 -9.50 17.39
C HIS A 83 -1.24 -10.88 17.95
N SER A 84 -1.97 -11.70 17.21
CA SER A 84 -2.25 -13.11 17.56
C SER A 84 -1.27 -14.08 16.92
N ASN A 85 -0.01 -13.64 16.78
CA ASN A 85 1.04 -14.32 16.07
C ASN A 85 1.11 -15.82 16.38
N PRO A 86 0.91 -16.72 15.41
CA PRO A 86 1.17 -18.13 15.61
C PRO A 86 2.65 -18.35 15.97
N PRO A 87 2.97 -19.26 16.88
CA PRO A 87 4.33 -19.43 17.40
C PRO A 87 5.38 -19.82 16.34
N GLU A 88 4.96 -20.26 15.16
CA GLU A 88 5.83 -20.55 14.02
C GLU A 88 6.39 -19.30 13.30
N TYR A 89 5.83 -18.12 13.54
CA TYR A 89 6.28 -16.85 12.95
C TYR A 89 6.90 -15.97 14.02
N ASP A 90 8.20 -15.75 13.92
CA ASP A 90 8.99 -15.07 14.94
C ASP A 90 9.30 -13.59 14.65
N LEU A 91 8.82 -13.09 13.50
CA LEU A 91 9.06 -11.70 13.07
C LEU A 91 7.77 -11.01 12.63
N TYR A 92 7.68 -9.72 12.93
CA TYR A 92 6.64 -8.85 12.40
C TYR A 92 7.05 -8.28 11.04
N GLY A 93 6.23 -8.50 10.00
CA GLY A 93 6.48 -7.94 8.67
C GLY A 93 5.96 -6.50 8.56
N ILE A 94 6.81 -5.57 8.12
CA ILE A 94 6.39 -4.22 7.75
C ILE A 94 6.71 -3.93 6.30
N PHE A 95 5.79 -3.25 5.60
CA PHE A 95 6.02 -2.79 4.25
C PHE A 95 6.42 -1.32 4.26
N PHE A 96 7.47 -0.99 3.52
CA PHE A 96 7.90 0.39 3.37
C PHE A 96 8.14 0.76 1.91
N LYS A 97 8.06 2.05 1.63
CA LYS A 97 8.46 2.60 0.34
C LYS A 97 9.91 3.04 0.39
N ASP A 98 10.66 2.62 -0.62
CA ASP A 98 12.00 3.14 -0.83
C ASP A 98 11.94 4.59 -1.29
N ILE A 99 12.87 5.39 -0.79
CA ILE A 99 12.96 6.81 -1.14
C ILE A 99 13.23 7.04 -2.64
N GLN A 100 13.89 6.08 -3.28
CA GLN A 100 14.27 6.15 -4.70
C GLN A 100 13.16 5.67 -5.63
N ILE A 101 12.14 5.00 -5.10
CA ILE A 101 11.11 4.33 -5.89
C ILE A 101 9.74 4.87 -5.51
N ASN A 102 9.08 5.48 -6.49
CA ASN A 102 7.68 5.86 -6.36
C ASN A 102 6.79 4.77 -6.97
N PHE A 103 6.34 3.82 -6.14
CA PHE A 103 5.64 2.60 -6.56
C PHE A 103 6.47 1.70 -7.49
N GLY A 104 5.98 0.50 -7.79
CA GLY A 104 6.68 -0.47 -8.63
C GLY A 104 6.90 -0.03 -10.08
N GLU A 105 6.12 0.93 -10.59
CA GLU A 105 6.25 1.47 -11.94
C GLU A 105 7.59 2.17 -12.16
N SER A 106 8.15 2.78 -11.13
CA SER A 106 9.46 3.47 -11.23
C SER A 106 10.57 2.54 -11.68
N LEU A 107 10.50 1.25 -11.36
CA LEU A 107 11.47 0.25 -11.80
C LEU A 107 11.38 -0.09 -13.29
N SER A 108 10.37 0.39 -14.01
CA SER A 108 10.30 0.32 -15.45
C SER A 108 11.24 1.34 -16.12
N ASN A 109 11.68 2.37 -15.37
CA ASN A 109 12.67 3.34 -15.83
C ASN A 109 14.09 2.75 -15.67
N PRO A 110 14.85 2.55 -16.77
CA PRO A 110 16.17 1.92 -16.69
C PRO A 110 17.18 2.69 -15.83
N TRP A 111 17.08 4.02 -15.75
CA TRP A 111 17.95 4.85 -14.92
C TRP A 111 17.69 4.62 -13.42
N ILE A 112 16.45 4.62 -13.00
CA ILE A 112 16.08 4.34 -11.62
C ILE A 112 16.46 2.91 -11.27
N LYS A 113 16.20 1.98 -12.17
CA LYS A 113 16.57 0.58 -12.00
C LYS A 113 18.07 0.40 -11.78
N ASP A 114 18.92 1.07 -12.55
CA ASP A 114 20.38 0.99 -12.39
C ASP A 114 20.83 1.55 -11.02
N ILE A 115 20.28 2.69 -10.60
CA ILE A 115 20.57 3.29 -9.30
C ILE A 115 20.19 2.33 -8.16
N VAL A 116 18.98 1.80 -8.21
CA VAL A 116 18.42 0.93 -7.17
C VAL A 116 19.20 -0.39 -7.07
N TYR A 117 19.60 -0.98 -8.19
CA TYR A 117 20.40 -2.22 -8.18
C TYR A 117 21.82 -2.04 -7.65
N ARG A 118 22.33 -0.82 -7.63
CA ARG A 118 23.64 -0.50 -7.04
C ARG A 118 23.56 -0.27 -5.53
N ASP A 119 22.36 -0.05 -5.01
CA ASP A 119 22.12 0.13 -3.58
C ASP A 119 21.51 -1.13 -2.98
N PRO A 120 22.29 -1.99 -2.34
CA PRO A 120 21.82 -3.28 -1.85
C PRO A 120 20.84 -3.17 -0.67
N VAL A 121 20.73 -1.98 -0.05
CA VAL A 121 19.88 -1.78 1.13
C VAL A 121 18.44 -1.46 0.74
N HIS A 122 18.23 -0.69 -0.33
CA HIS A 122 16.92 -0.13 -0.66
C HIS A 122 15.94 -1.09 -1.34
N ILE A 123 16.42 -2.18 -1.93
CA ILE A 123 15.59 -3.19 -2.61
C ILE A 123 15.57 -4.53 -1.89
N ALA A 124 16.09 -4.57 -0.68
CA ALA A 124 16.26 -5.79 0.08
C ALA A 124 15.11 -6.01 1.07
N LEU A 125 15.06 -7.23 1.55
CA LEU A 125 14.45 -7.55 2.83
C LEU A 125 15.39 -7.01 3.91
N ILE A 126 14.89 -6.19 4.83
CA ILE A 126 15.76 -5.53 5.82
C ILE A 126 15.56 -6.15 7.20
N LEU A 127 16.64 -6.59 7.80
CA LEU A 127 16.66 -7.09 9.17
C LEU A 127 17.62 -6.27 10.04
N ASN A 128 17.38 -6.32 11.34
CA ASN A 128 18.35 -5.82 12.30
C ASN A 128 19.60 -6.71 12.28
N PRO A 129 20.84 -6.16 12.39
CA PRO A 129 22.07 -6.95 12.42
C PRO A 129 22.09 -8.04 13.51
N LYS A 130 21.46 -7.79 14.67
CA LYS A 130 21.32 -8.79 15.72
C LYS A 130 20.49 -9.98 15.29
N THR A 131 19.42 -9.72 14.55
CA THR A 131 18.52 -10.75 14.02
C THR A 131 19.21 -11.55 12.92
N LEU A 132 19.92 -10.87 12.00
CA LEU A 132 20.74 -11.55 11.00
C LEU A 132 21.74 -12.53 11.65
N LYS A 133 22.46 -12.04 12.65
CA LYS A 133 23.43 -12.88 13.38
C LYS A 133 22.75 -14.07 14.09
N LYS A 134 21.60 -13.83 14.73
CA LYS A 134 20.80 -14.88 15.39
C LYS A 134 20.36 -15.96 14.42
N GLN A 135 19.99 -15.58 13.19
CA GLN A 135 19.55 -16.47 12.13
C GLN A 135 20.73 -17.10 11.33
N GLY A 136 21.97 -16.73 11.62
CA GLY A 136 23.14 -17.20 10.89
C GLY A 136 23.25 -16.68 9.46
N LEU A 137 22.65 -15.53 9.18
CA LEU A 137 22.58 -14.91 7.86
C LEU A 137 23.61 -13.77 7.72
N ASN A 138 24.02 -13.54 6.49
CA ASN A 138 24.85 -12.40 6.11
C ASN A 138 24.06 -11.46 5.20
N SER A 139 24.41 -10.17 5.24
CA SER A 139 23.87 -9.23 4.29
C SER A 139 24.25 -9.62 2.87
N GLY A 140 23.26 -9.72 2.00
CA GLY A 140 23.42 -10.18 0.62
C GLY A 140 22.90 -11.60 0.37
N ASP A 141 22.65 -12.39 1.40
CA ASP A 141 22.08 -13.73 1.24
C ASP A 141 20.66 -13.66 0.67
N ILE A 142 20.27 -14.69 -0.08
CA ILE A 142 18.91 -14.88 -0.55
C ILE A 142 18.17 -15.71 0.49
N VAL A 143 17.09 -15.15 1.01
CA VAL A 143 16.28 -15.78 2.05
C VAL A 143 14.87 -16.04 1.58
N LYS A 144 14.26 -17.08 2.13
CA LYS A 144 12.83 -17.37 2.04
C LYS A 144 12.12 -16.68 3.20
N VAL A 145 11.10 -15.91 2.90
CA VAL A 145 10.17 -15.34 3.91
C VAL A 145 8.83 -16.01 3.73
N GLU A 146 8.30 -16.54 4.78
CA GLU A 146 7.04 -17.27 4.82
C GLU A 146 6.04 -16.58 5.76
N SER A 147 4.81 -16.51 5.33
CA SER A 147 3.68 -15.99 6.10
C SER A 147 2.47 -16.92 5.96
N PRO A 148 1.41 -16.77 6.76
CA PRO A 148 0.19 -17.55 6.58
C PRO A 148 -0.42 -17.47 5.19
N THR A 149 -0.15 -16.39 4.46
CA THR A 149 -0.75 -16.13 3.15
C THR A 149 0.15 -16.45 1.97
N GLY A 150 1.44 -16.69 2.18
CA GLY A 150 2.35 -17.02 1.08
C GLY A 150 3.83 -16.95 1.40
N VAL A 151 4.62 -17.11 0.36
CA VAL A 151 6.08 -17.18 0.40
C VAL A 151 6.68 -16.20 -0.59
N ILE A 152 7.70 -15.48 -0.16
CA ILE A 152 8.53 -14.65 -1.03
C ILE A 152 10.01 -15.01 -0.84
N TYR A 153 10.80 -14.72 -1.85
CA TYR A 153 12.26 -14.82 -1.80
C TYR A 153 12.86 -13.46 -2.07
N GLY A 154 13.91 -13.12 -1.37
CA GLY A 154 14.57 -11.84 -1.55
C GLY A 154 15.98 -11.84 -0.96
N ARG A 155 16.75 -10.87 -1.40
CA ARG A 155 18.07 -10.60 -0.85
C ARG A 155 17.91 -9.85 0.47
N VAL A 156 18.60 -10.30 1.52
CA VAL A 156 18.54 -9.64 2.82
C VAL A 156 19.62 -8.56 2.94
N GLY A 157 19.23 -7.41 3.44
CA GLY A 157 20.14 -6.34 3.88
C GLY A 157 20.01 -6.13 5.39
N SER A 158 20.92 -5.33 5.95
CA SER A 158 20.90 -5.01 7.37
C SER A 158 20.78 -3.51 7.62
N SER A 159 20.02 -3.17 8.67
CA SER A 159 19.91 -1.79 9.16
C SER A 159 19.73 -1.78 10.68
N GLU A 160 20.54 -1.00 11.37
CA GLU A 160 20.38 -0.75 12.82
C GLU A 160 19.08 -0.01 13.14
N GLY A 161 18.48 0.68 12.16
CA GLY A 161 17.19 1.34 12.32
C GLY A 161 15.99 0.38 12.34
N MET A 162 16.20 -0.91 12.00
CA MET A 162 15.16 -1.92 12.07
C MET A 162 15.06 -2.52 13.48
N HIS A 163 13.85 -2.66 14.01
CA HIS A 163 13.65 -3.34 15.30
C HIS A 163 14.05 -4.83 15.19
N PRO A 164 14.67 -5.44 16.22
CA PRO A 164 15.11 -6.84 16.15
C PRO A 164 14.04 -7.86 15.84
N ASP A 165 12.78 -7.60 16.21
CA ASP A 165 11.65 -8.52 15.98
C ASP A 165 10.92 -8.21 14.65
N THR A 166 11.50 -7.36 13.80
CA THR A 166 10.82 -6.86 12.61
C THR A 166 11.60 -7.16 11.34
N LEU A 167 10.87 -7.62 10.33
CA LEU A 167 11.34 -7.74 8.95
C LEU A 167 10.75 -6.60 8.12
N GLY A 168 11.60 -5.76 7.56
CA GLY A 168 11.21 -4.77 6.57
C GLY A 168 11.15 -5.38 5.17
N VAL A 169 10.06 -5.14 4.45
CA VAL A 169 9.86 -5.58 3.08
C VAL A 169 9.62 -4.38 2.19
N SER A 170 10.52 -4.13 1.24
CA SER A 170 10.28 -3.11 0.23
C SER A 170 9.06 -3.47 -0.62
N ASN A 171 8.12 -2.55 -0.78
CA ASN A 171 6.93 -2.77 -1.60
C ASN A 171 7.23 -2.94 -3.10
N SER A 172 8.47 -2.73 -3.50
CA SER A 172 8.93 -2.89 -4.87
C SER A 172 9.57 -4.26 -5.13
N LEU A 173 9.74 -5.09 -4.09
CA LEU A 173 10.40 -6.39 -4.18
C LEU A 173 9.72 -7.34 -5.20
N SER A 174 8.42 -7.26 -5.37
CA SER A 174 7.65 -8.11 -6.30
C SER A 174 8.06 -7.96 -7.78
N ARG A 175 8.75 -6.89 -8.14
CA ARG A 175 9.21 -6.63 -9.51
C ARG A 175 10.70 -6.86 -9.72
N ILE A 176 11.40 -7.27 -8.68
CA ILE A 176 12.83 -7.55 -8.74
C ILE A 176 12.98 -9.05 -8.98
N LYS A 177 13.64 -9.40 -10.07
CA LYS A 177 14.07 -10.80 -10.27
C LYS A 177 15.23 -11.06 -9.32
N VAL A 178 15.04 -11.97 -8.41
CA VAL A 178 16.09 -12.52 -7.53
C VAL A 178 17.00 -13.42 -8.33
#